data_847006195a239d28abb3ba4cb7c5914e
#
_entry.id   847006195a239d28abb3ba4cb7c5914e
#
_cell.length_a   1.000
_cell.length_b   1.000
_cell.length_c   1.000
_cell.angle_alpha   90.00
_cell.angle_beta   90.00
_cell.angle_gamma   90.00
#
_symmetry.space_group_name_H-M   'P 1'
#
loop_
_entity.id
_entity.type
_entity.pdbx_description
1 polymer ?
#
loop_
_entity_poly.entity_id
_entity_poly.type
_entity_poly.pdbx_seq_one_letter_code
_entity_poly.pdbx_strand_id
1 'polypeptide(L)'
;MAEQGGLPPFLLGAIRFTVAGLILMGWCVFKKEKIFIKKDIISAAVTGVLLLFIANGIVIWSEQTLPSAMVAILVSSAPIWFVLLDKPNWPVNLKNRATIFGLIIGFAGVLLLFSEQIGGLFAASGGPSKLPWMLLLILGTISWSAGSLYSKHNPSSVSASVSTAWQMIAAGVIYIPVSILRGELNHLNISSVHTGSWMALLYLILFGSIAAFSAYVWLLQVRPATQVSTYAYVNPVIAVILGVVFAGESISFWQLTGLFTILGSVLLINLAKYRKEQRLALVNS
;
A
#
# COMPACT_ATOMS: atom_id res chain seq x y z
N MET A 1 -15.19 -8.60 -13.27
CA MET A 1 -15.88 -7.80 -12.23
C MET A 1 -16.96 -6.90 -12.81
N ALA A 2 -16.78 -6.20 -13.91
CA ALA A 2 -17.85 -5.43 -14.55
C ALA A 2 -19.02 -6.31 -15.04
N GLU A 3 -18.74 -7.51 -15.48
CA GLU A 3 -19.76 -8.49 -15.92
C GLU A 3 -20.63 -9.08 -14.79
N GLN A 4 -20.29 -8.81 -13.52
CA GLN A 4 -20.99 -9.34 -12.33
C GLN A 4 -21.60 -8.22 -11.44
N GLY A 5 -21.94 -7.06 -12.00
CA GLY A 5 -22.55 -5.97 -11.21
C GLY A 5 -21.58 -5.24 -10.27
N GLY A 6 -20.28 -5.30 -10.53
CA GLY A 6 -19.25 -4.54 -9.83
C GLY A 6 -19.04 -3.15 -10.44
N LEU A 7 -18.47 -2.23 -9.65
CA LEU A 7 -18.02 -0.93 -10.17
C LEU A 7 -16.76 -1.10 -11.02
N PRO A 8 -16.62 -0.39 -12.17
CA PRO A 8 -15.40 -0.38 -12.94
C PRO A 8 -14.19 0.07 -12.12
N PRO A 9 -13.02 -0.56 -12.28
CA PRO A 9 -11.92 -0.43 -11.33
C PRO A 9 -11.32 0.97 -11.23
N PHE A 10 -11.15 1.69 -12.35
CA PHE A 10 -10.61 3.06 -12.31
C PHE A 10 -11.66 4.07 -11.87
N LEU A 11 -12.94 3.87 -12.21
CA LEU A 11 -14.05 4.67 -11.69
C LEU A 11 -14.19 4.49 -10.16
N LEU A 12 -14.06 3.26 -9.66
CA LEU A 12 -14.03 3.01 -8.22
C LEU A 12 -12.88 3.77 -7.54
N GLY A 13 -11.68 3.77 -8.13
CA GLY A 13 -10.55 4.56 -7.67
C GLY A 13 -10.84 6.07 -7.66
N ALA A 14 -11.44 6.59 -8.73
CA ALA A 14 -11.82 7.99 -8.86
C ALA A 14 -12.80 8.41 -7.75
N ILE A 15 -13.89 7.68 -7.58
CA ILE A 15 -14.90 7.97 -6.55
C ILE A 15 -14.30 7.82 -5.16
N ARG A 16 -13.62 6.70 -4.89
CA ARG A 16 -13.03 6.40 -3.59
C ARG A 16 -12.12 7.51 -3.10
N PHE A 17 -11.12 7.88 -3.89
CA PHE A 17 -10.10 8.84 -3.46
C PHE A 17 -10.63 10.28 -3.48
N THR A 18 -11.48 10.66 -4.45
CA THR A 18 -12.07 12.00 -4.47
C THR A 18 -12.98 12.21 -3.27
N VAL A 19 -13.90 11.28 -3.01
CA VAL A 19 -14.84 11.40 -1.89
C VAL A 19 -14.12 11.36 -0.55
N ALA A 20 -13.18 10.41 -0.36
CA ALA A 20 -12.38 10.34 0.86
C ALA A 20 -11.57 11.63 1.10
N GLY A 21 -10.93 12.15 0.05
CA GLY A 21 -10.17 13.40 0.12
C GLY A 21 -11.03 14.61 0.44
N LEU A 22 -12.23 14.72 -0.15
CA LEU A 22 -13.17 15.81 0.13
C LEU A 22 -13.72 15.72 1.56
N ILE A 23 -14.08 14.55 2.06
CA ILE A 23 -14.53 14.35 3.44
C ILE A 23 -13.43 14.78 4.42
N LEU A 24 -12.19 14.31 4.19
CA LEU A 24 -11.07 14.65 5.07
C LEU A 24 -10.72 16.15 4.98
N MET A 25 -10.79 16.74 3.79
CA MET A 25 -10.60 18.18 3.59
C MET A 25 -11.68 18.98 4.32
N GLY A 26 -12.96 18.59 4.23
CA GLY A 26 -14.05 19.20 4.98
C GLY A 26 -13.81 19.17 6.49
N TRP A 27 -13.30 18.05 7.01
CA TRP A 27 -12.89 17.94 8.40
C TRP A 27 -11.76 18.94 8.78
N CYS A 28 -10.73 19.08 7.91
CA CYS A 28 -9.64 20.02 8.13
C CYS A 28 -10.13 21.47 8.12
N VAL A 29 -11.06 21.81 7.20
CA VAL A 29 -11.71 23.15 7.17
C VAL A 29 -12.49 23.40 8.46
N PHE A 30 -13.28 22.42 8.91
CA PHE A 30 -14.01 22.52 10.17
C PHE A 30 -13.07 22.76 11.38
N LYS A 31 -11.89 22.12 11.38
CA LYS A 31 -10.83 22.32 12.36
C LYS A 31 -10.08 23.64 12.18
N LYS A 32 -10.43 24.47 11.18
CA LYS A 32 -9.77 25.75 10.83
C LYS A 32 -8.27 25.59 10.52
N GLU A 33 -7.86 24.45 9.95
CA GLU A 33 -6.49 24.23 9.57
C GLU A 33 -6.14 25.02 8.30
N LYS A 34 -4.85 25.36 8.13
CA LYS A 34 -4.35 26.01 6.91
C LYS A 34 -4.30 24.96 5.78
N ILE A 35 -5.22 25.04 4.82
CA ILE A 35 -5.35 24.06 3.76
C ILE A 35 -4.72 24.49 2.43
N PHE A 36 -4.50 25.79 2.19
CA PHE A 36 -3.99 26.33 0.94
C PHE A 36 -2.56 26.88 1.10
N ILE A 37 -1.56 25.97 1.11
CA ILE A 37 -0.14 26.31 1.01
C ILE A 37 0.39 25.67 -0.27
N LYS A 38 0.68 26.46 -1.30
CA LYS A 38 1.05 26.03 -2.65
C LYS A 38 2.15 24.96 -2.66
N LYS A 39 3.20 25.16 -1.86
CA LYS A 39 4.33 24.20 -1.75
C LYS A 39 3.85 22.83 -1.26
N ASP A 40 3.01 22.82 -0.22
CA ASP A 40 2.51 21.60 0.40
C ASP A 40 1.49 20.88 -0.49
N ILE A 41 0.65 21.63 -1.22
CA ILE A 41 -0.27 21.07 -2.21
C ILE A 41 0.49 20.36 -3.32
N ILE A 42 1.54 20.97 -3.87
CA ILE A 42 2.35 20.36 -4.94
C ILE A 42 3.04 19.09 -4.40
N SER A 43 3.64 19.16 -3.22
CA SER A 43 4.29 17.99 -2.60
C SER A 43 3.29 16.86 -2.34
N ALA A 44 2.10 17.18 -1.81
CA ALA A 44 1.03 16.22 -1.60
C ALA A 44 0.52 15.64 -2.93
N ALA A 45 0.35 16.45 -3.97
CA ALA A 45 -0.09 15.99 -5.29
C ALA A 45 0.92 15.01 -5.90
N VAL A 46 2.22 15.32 -5.87
CA VAL A 46 3.28 14.41 -6.34
C VAL A 46 3.23 13.09 -5.57
N THR A 47 3.12 13.16 -4.24
CA THR A 47 3.00 11.97 -3.39
C THR A 47 1.74 11.16 -3.73
N GLY A 48 0.59 11.82 -3.86
CA GLY A 48 -0.68 11.19 -4.23
C GLY A 48 -0.63 10.50 -5.60
N VAL A 49 0.00 11.14 -6.57
CA VAL A 49 0.23 10.55 -7.90
C VAL A 49 1.09 9.29 -7.81
N LEU A 50 2.19 9.32 -7.09
CA LEU A 50 3.10 8.18 -6.98
C LEU A 50 2.48 7.01 -6.20
N LEU A 51 1.82 7.28 -5.07
CA LEU A 51 1.26 6.25 -4.20
C LEU A 51 -0.12 5.77 -4.68
N LEU A 52 -1.05 6.72 -4.81
CA LEU A 52 -2.46 6.39 -4.96
C LEU A 52 -2.87 6.22 -6.42
N PHE A 53 -2.25 6.96 -7.36
CA PHE A 53 -2.58 6.81 -8.76
C PHE A 53 -1.69 5.77 -9.45
N ILE A 54 -0.35 5.94 -9.45
CA ILE A 54 0.55 5.02 -10.17
C ILE A 54 0.58 3.66 -9.47
N ALA A 55 0.97 3.60 -8.20
CA ALA A 55 1.15 2.33 -7.52
C ALA A 55 -0.17 1.57 -7.34
N ASN A 56 -1.23 2.20 -6.81
CA ASN A 56 -2.54 1.56 -6.69
C ASN A 56 -3.18 1.27 -8.05
N GLY A 57 -3.03 2.17 -9.04
CA GLY A 57 -3.56 1.94 -10.39
C GLY A 57 -2.94 0.73 -11.06
N ILE A 58 -1.63 0.52 -10.88
CA ILE A 58 -0.93 -0.68 -11.34
C ILE A 58 -1.47 -1.93 -10.63
N VAL A 59 -1.67 -1.88 -9.31
CA VAL A 59 -2.25 -3.00 -8.55
C VAL A 59 -3.65 -3.32 -9.09
N ILE A 60 -4.54 -2.33 -9.16
CA ILE A 60 -5.91 -2.48 -9.68
C ILE A 60 -5.91 -3.10 -11.09
N TRP A 61 -5.00 -2.68 -11.94
CA TRP A 61 -4.90 -3.19 -13.30
C TRP A 61 -4.35 -4.62 -13.36
N SER A 62 -3.31 -4.90 -12.57
CA SER A 62 -2.65 -6.22 -12.53
C SER A 62 -3.55 -7.29 -11.92
N GLU A 63 -4.40 -6.97 -10.94
CA GLU A 63 -5.36 -7.88 -10.32
C GLU A 63 -6.44 -8.39 -11.27
N GLN A 64 -6.62 -7.74 -12.43
CA GLN A 64 -7.49 -8.26 -13.49
C GLN A 64 -6.89 -9.49 -14.21
N THR A 65 -5.57 -9.67 -14.14
CA THR A 65 -4.86 -10.73 -14.88
C THR A 65 -4.10 -11.67 -13.95
N LEU A 66 -3.56 -11.15 -12.86
CA LEU A 66 -2.77 -11.93 -11.91
C LEU A 66 -3.61 -12.36 -10.71
N PRO A 67 -3.39 -13.58 -10.17
CA PRO A 67 -3.98 -13.99 -8.91
C PRO A 67 -3.55 -13.07 -7.76
N SER A 68 -4.47 -12.78 -6.83
CA SER A 68 -4.23 -11.90 -5.68
C SER A 68 -3.03 -12.32 -4.83
N ALA A 69 -2.76 -13.63 -4.72
CA ALA A 69 -1.58 -14.14 -4.02
C ALA A 69 -0.27 -13.66 -4.67
N MET A 70 -0.17 -13.68 -6.01
CA MET A 70 1.01 -13.19 -6.74
C MET A 70 1.17 -11.68 -6.57
N VAL A 71 0.08 -10.93 -6.61
CA VAL A 71 0.09 -9.49 -6.35
C VAL A 71 0.59 -9.21 -4.93
N ALA A 72 0.08 -9.92 -3.93
CA ALA A 72 0.49 -9.78 -2.54
C ALA A 72 1.98 -10.07 -2.32
N ILE A 73 2.53 -11.12 -2.96
CA ILE A 73 3.97 -11.44 -2.91
C ILE A 73 4.81 -10.28 -3.45
N LEU A 74 4.47 -9.79 -4.64
CA LEU A 74 5.25 -8.74 -5.31
C LEU A 74 5.17 -7.40 -4.55
N VAL A 75 3.99 -7.04 -4.05
CA VAL A 75 3.80 -5.83 -3.22
C VAL A 75 4.55 -5.96 -1.89
N SER A 76 4.66 -7.17 -1.33
CA SER A 76 5.43 -7.42 -0.11
C SER A 76 6.94 -7.22 -0.30
N SER A 77 7.44 -7.00 -1.51
CA SER A 77 8.82 -6.57 -1.76
C SER A 77 9.08 -5.09 -1.38
N ALA A 78 8.05 -4.31 -1.08
CA ALA A 78 8.16 -2.88 -0.77
C ALA A 78 9.28 -2.53 0.25
N PRO A 79 9.45 -3.23 1.39
CA PRO A 79 10.50 -2.89 2.35
C PRO A 79 11.92 -2.94 1.76
N ILE A 80 12.15 -3.79 0.77
CA ILE A 80 13.43 -3.87 0.04
C ILE A 80 13.66 -2.58 -0.74
N TRP A 81 12.65 -2.11 -1.47
CA TRP A 81 12.72 -0.88 -2.24
C TRP A 81 12.85 0.36 -1.36
N PHE A 82 12.18 0.38 -0.18
CA PHE A 82 12.37 1.44 0.80
C PHE A 82 13.84 1.58 1.22
N VAL A 83 14.53 0.48 1.48
CA VAL A 83 15.95 0.51 1.85
C VAL A 83 16.83 0.91 0.67
N LEU A 84 16.57 0.38 -0.52
CA LEU A 84 17.38 0.65 -1.72
C LEU A 84 17.26 2.10 -2.21
N LEU A 85 16.08 2.70 -2.10
CA LEU A 85 15.82 4.07 -2.57
C LEU A 85 16.18 5.13 -1.52
N ASP A 86 16.24 4.79 -0.23
CA ASP A 86 16.52 5.72 0.87
C ASP A 86 18.03 5.98 1.02
N LYS A 87 18.65 6.51 -0.04
CA LYS A 87 20.09 6.77 -0.11
C LYS A 87 20.64 7.56 1.10
N PRO A 88 19.99 8.64 1.59
CA PRO A 88 20.48 9.37 2.76
C PRO A 88 20.65 8.49 4.00
N ASN A 89 19.84 7.45 4.15
CA ASN A 89 19.87 6.53 5.30
C ASN A 89 20.63 5.22 5.04
N TRP A 90 21.31 5.05 3.89
CA TRP A 90 22.11 3.85 3.61
C TRP A 90 23.15 3.54 4.69
N PRO A 91 23.93 4.53 5.24
CA PRO A 91 24.90 4.24 6.30
C PRO A 91 24.27 3.63 7.56
N VAL A 92 22.97 3.92 7.80
CA VAL A 92 22.23 3.38 8.94
C VAL A 92 21.55 2.06 8.59
N ASN A 93 20.90 1.99 7.44
CA ASN A 93 20.07 0.85 7.05
C ASN A 93 20.92 -0.35 6.58
N LEU A 94 21.89 -0.12 5.69
CA LEU A 94 22.72 -1.19 5.09
C LEU A 94 23.85 -1.68 6.02
N LYS A 95 24.29 -0.86 6.99
CA LYS A 95 25.24 -1.31 8.01
C LYS A 95 24.59 -2.08 9.15
N ASN A 96 23.26 -2.00 9.28
CA ASN A 96 22.53 -2.71 10.33
C ASN A 96 22.17 -4.13 9.85
N ARG A 97 22.93 -5.12 10.30
CA ARG A 97 22.72 -6.54 9.99
C ARG A 97 21.27 -6.99 10.29
N ALA A 98 20.71 -6.54 11.40
CA ALA A 98 19.32 -6.91 11.77
C ALA A 98 18.30 -6.38 10.76
N THR A 99 18.52 -5.19 10.18
CA THR A 99 17.65 -4.67 9.11
C THR A 99 17.77 -5.54 7.86
N ILE A 100 18.99 -5.86 7.41
CA ILE A 100 19.19 -6.67 6.19
C ILE A 100 18.65 -8.08 6.36
N PHE A 101 19.03 -8.77 7.45
CA PHE A 101 18.51 -10.11 7.72
C PHE A 101 17.01 -10.13 7.93
N GLY A 102 16.45 -9.12 8.63
CA GLY A 102 15.02 -8.99 8.78
C GLY A 102 14.29 -8.83 7.45
N LEU A 103 14.82 -8.03 6.51
CA LEU A 103 14.23 -7.89 5.16
C LEU A 103 14.25 -9.21 4.39
N ILE A 104 15.38 -9.92 4.39
CA ILE A 104 15.53 -11.20 3.69
C ILE A 104 14.61 -12.27 4.31
N ILE A 105 14.62 -12.40 5.63
CA ILE A 105 13.79 -13.37 6.37
C ILE A 105 12.31 -13.03 6.16
N GLY A 106 11.91 -11.76 6.21
CA GLY A 106 10.54 -11.34 6.01
C GLY A 106 10.03 -11.67 4.62
N PHE A 107 10.82 -11.40 3.59
CA PHE A 107 10.46 -11.76 2.22
C PHE A 107 10.42 -13.27 2.00
N ALA A 108 11.40 -14.02 2.56
CA ALA A 108 11.36 -15.48 2.55
C ALA A 108 10.11 -16.03 3.26
N GLY A 109 9.69 -15.43 4.36
CA GLY A 109 8.44 -15.76 5.05
C GLY A 109 7.20 -15.53 4.17
N VAL A 110 7.17 -14.46 3.37
CA VAL A 110 6.09 -14.23 2.38
C VAL A 110 6.09 -15.32 1.30
N LEU A 111 7.27 -15.71 0.81
CA LEU A 111 7.36 -16.81 -0.17
C LEU A 111 6.89 -18.14 0.42
N LEU A 112 7.21 -18.43 1.69
CA LEU A 112 6.70 -19.61 2.40
C LEU A 112 5.18 -19.57 2.58
N LEU A 113 4.64 -18.42 2.97
CA LEU A 113 3.20 -18.21 3.17
C LEU A 113 2.39 -18.54 1.89
N PHE A 114 2.93 -18.20 0.73
CA PHE A 114 2.30 -18.41 -0.57
C PHE A 114 2.90 -19.59 -1.36
N SER A 115 3.68 -20.48 -0.73
CA SER A 115 4.42 -21.56 -1.41
C SER A 115 3.52 -22.51 -2.23
N GLU A 116 2.35 -22.86 -1.69
CA GLU A 116 1.38 -23.74 -2.37
C GLU A 116 0.78 -23.06 -3.61
N GLN A 117 0.45 -21.77 -3.50
CA GLN A 117 -0.05 -20.98 -4.63
C GLN A 117 1.03 -20.77 -5.69
N ILE A 118 2.29 -20.57 -5.29
CA ILE A 118 3.43 -20.45 -6.21
C ILE A 118 3.60 -21.74 -7.01
N GLY A 119 3.55 -22.91 -6.37
CA GLY A 119 3.64 -24.21 -7.04
C GLY A 119 2.59 -24.37 -8.14
N GLY A 120 1.34 -24.03 -7.88
CA GLY A 120 0.26 -24.04 -8.87
C GLY A 120 0.43 -23.07 -10.03
N LEU A 121 1.08 -21.92 -9.80
CA LEU A 121 1.31 -20.90 -10.84
C LEU A 121 2.33 -21.33 -11.91
N PHE A 122 3.34 -22.13 -11.51
CA PHE A 122 4.34 -22.67 -12.44
C PHE A 122 3.87 -23.95 -13.16
N ALA A 123 2.92 -24.67 -12.59
CA ALA A 123 2.35 -25.87 -13.19
C ALA A 123 1.39 -25.60 -14.38
N ALA A 124 0.82 -24.41 -14.47
CA ALA A 124 -0.08 -24.01 -15.54
C ALA A 124 0.71 -23.57 -16.79
N SER A 125 1.15 -24.55 -17.60
CA SER A 125 1.82 -24.34 -18.89
C SER A 125 0.78 -24.05 -19.99
N GLY A 126 0.88 -22.88 -20.67
CA GLY A 126 0.12 -22.63 -21.93
C GLY A 126 -0.72 -21.35 -21.98
N GLY A 127 -0.74 -20.51 -20.94
CA GLY A 127 -1.43 -19.20 -20.95
C GLY A 127 -0.53 -18.04 -21.42
N PRO A 128 -1.09 -16.84 -21.66
CA PRO A 128 -0.31 -15.65 -22.00
C PRO A 128 0.69 -15.33 -20.88
N SER A 129 1.88 -14.84 -21.27
CA SER A 129 2.96 -14.56 -20.33
C SER A 129 2.50 -13.57 -19.23
N LYS A 130 2.66 -13.95 -17.98
CA LYS A 130 2.37 -13.11 -16.80
C LYS A 130 3.52 -12.13 -16.46
N LEU A 131 4.68 -12.31 -17.12
CA LEU A 131 5.89 -11.54 -16.84
C LEU A 131 5.70 -10.03 -16.98
N PRO A 132 5.05 -9.47 -18.02
CA PRO A 132 4.83 -8.03 -18.12
C PRO A 132 4.06 -7.44 -16.93
N TRP A 133 3.05 -8.16 -16.45
CA TRP A 133 2.24 -7.75 -15.30
C TRP A 133 3.03 -7.78 -13.99
N MET A 134 3.90 -8.79 -13.84
CA MET A 134 4.79 -8.90 -12.68
C MET A 134 5.81 -7.75 -12.66
N LEU A 135 6.42 -7.42 -13.80
CA LEU A 135 7.34 -6.28 -13.92
C LEU A 135 6.63 -4.95 -13.65
N LEU A 136 5.40 -4.80 -14.14
CA LEU A 136 4.58 -3.62 -13.86
C LEU A 136 4.29 -3.49 -12.37
N LEU A 137 3.96 -4.56 -11.66
CA LEU A 137 3.76 -4.56 -10.20
C LEU A 137 5.03 -4.17 -9.43
N ILE A 138 6.20 -4.64 -9.88
CA ILE A 138 7.48 -4.21 -9.28
C ILE A 138 7.65 -2.69 -9.46
N LEU A 139 7.37 -2.15 -10.65
CA LEU A 139 7.39 -0.70 -10.88
C LEU A 139 6.38 0.04 -9.99
N GLY A 140 5.18 -0.51 -9.80
CA GLY A 140 4.19 0.02 -8.85
C GLY A 140 4.71 0.05 -7.42
N THR A 141 5.37 -1.02 -6.97
CA THR A 141 5.95 -1.11 -5.63
C THR A 141 7.13 -0.16 -5.45
N ILE A 142 7.94 0.04 -6.50
CA ILE A 142 8.99 1.07 -6.53
C ILE A 142 8.38 2.46 -6.45
N SER A 143 7.31 2.74 -7.21
CA SER A 143 6.59 4.02 -7.18
C SER A 143 6.03 4.32 -5.78
N TRP A 144 5.41 3.31 -5.13
CA TRP A 144 4.94 3.43 -3.75
C TRP A 144 6.07 3.81 -2.79
N SER A 145 7.19 3.09 -2.87
CA SER A 145 8.36 3.33 -2.01
C SER A 145 8.98 4.71 -2.27
N ALA A 146 9.13 5.08 -3.55
CA ALA A 146 9.67 6.38 -3.94
C ALA A 146 8.79 7.56 -3.49
N GLY A 147 7.47 7.45 -3.68
CA GLY A 147 6.52 8.48 -3.24
C GLY A 147 6.47 8.61 -1.72
N SER A 148 6.58 7.49 -0.99
CA SER A 148 6.64 7.49 0.47
C SER A 148 7.92 8.18 0.98
N LEU A 149 9.07 7.86 0.38
CA LEU A 149 10.34 8.51 0.71
C LEU A 149 10.33 9.99 0.31
N TYR A 150 9.74 10.34 -0.83
CA TYR A 150 9.55 11.73 -1.22
C TYR A 150 8.75 12.50 -0.18
N SER A 151 7.62 11.95 0.27
CA SER A 151 6.81 12.53 1.37
C SER A 151 7.60 12.66 2.67
N LYS A 152 8.42 11.67 3.00
CA LYS A 152 9.27 11.65 4.20
C LYS A 152 10.36 12.71 4.17
N HIS A 153 11.03 12.89 3.03
CA HIS A 153 12.15 13.82 2.87
C HIS A 153 11.72 15.26 2.53
N ASN A 154 10.43 15.46 2.19
CA ASN A 154 9.84 16.77 1.97
C ASN A 154 8.74 17.03 3.01
N PRO A 155 9.11 17.32 4.26
CA PRO A 155 8.14 17.52 5.33
C PRO A 155 7.21 18.69 4.99
N SER A 156 5.93 18.45 5.19
CA SER A 156 4.88 19.44 4.99
C SER A 156 4.80 20.38 6.18
N SER A 157 4.48 21.64 5.93
CA SER A 157 4.18 22.64 6.98
C SER A 157 2.74 22.56 7.47
N VAL A 158 1.88 21.80 6.79
CA VAL A 158 0.50 21.52 7.20
C VAL A 158 0.40 20.16 7.90
N SER A 159 -0.74 19.91 8.55
CA SER A 159 -1.00 18.65 9.24
C SER A 159 -0.97 17.44 8.30
N ALA A 160 -0.73 16.25 8.87
CA ALA A 160 -0.81 15.00 8.11
C ALA A 160 -2.18 14.83 7.42
N SER A 161 -3.26 15.24 8.09
CA SER A 161 -4.62 15.16 7.54
C SER A 161 -4.80 16.04 6.30
N VAL A 162 -4.33 17.27 6.31
CA VAL A 162 -4.37 18.18 5.16
C VAL A 162 -3.54 17.62 4.00
N SER A 163 -2.33 17.15 4.28
CA SER A 163 -1.47 16.52 3.28
C SER A 163 -2.14 15.28 2.66
N THR A 164 -2.72 14.42 3.49
CA THR A 164 -3.44 13.21 3.05
C THR A 164 -4.65 13.56 2.18
N ALA A 165 -5.43 14.56 2.58
CA ALA A 165 -6.59 15.02 1.81
C ALA A 165 -6.18 15.46 0.39
N TRP A 166 -5.13 16.27 0.27
CA TRP A 166 -4.61 16.70 -1.04
C TRP A 166 -4.04 15.54 -1.86
N GLN A 167 -3.37 14.56 -1.22
CA GLN A 167 -2.88 13.35 -1.91
C GLN A 167 -4.03 12.58 -2.53
N MET A 168 -5.12 12.37 -1.77
CA MET A 168 -6.31 11.66 -2.25
C MET A 168 -7.04 12.42 -3.35
N ILE A 169 -7.26 13.74 -3.18
CA ILE A 169 -7.92 14.57 -4.19
C ILE A 169 -7.13 14.54 -5.50
N ALA A 170 -5.81 14.74 -5.45
CA ALA A 170 -4.96 14.72 -6.63
C ALA A 170 -5.04 13.37 -7.37
N ALA A 171 -4.95 12.26 -6.64
CA ALA A 171 -5.08 10.93 -7.24
C ALA A 171 -6.47 10.69 -7.83
N GLY A 172 -7.53 11.00 -7.07
CA GLY A 172 -8.91 10.81 -7.50
C GLY A 172 -9.24 11.58 -8.77
N VAL A 173 -8.80 12.84 -8.86
CA VAL A 173 -9.00 13.68 -10.05
C VAL A 173 -8.30 13.09 -11.28
N ILE A 174 -7.09 12.52 -11.13
CA ILE A 174 -6.36 11.91 -12.24
C ILE A 174 -6.99 10.58 -12.68
N TYR A 175 -7.64 9.85 -11.79
CA TYR A 175 -8.39 8.63 -12.16
C TYR A 175 -9.59 8.91 -13.08
N ILE A 176 -10.22 10.09 -12.98
CA ILE A 176 -11.40 10.45 -13.80
C ILE A 176 -11.10 10.36 -15.30
N PRO A 177 -10.10 11.09 -15.86
CA PRO A 177 -9.81 10.98 -17.29
C PRO A 177 -9.38 9.57 -17.71
N VAL A 178 -8.70 8.81 -16.85
CA VAL A 178 -8.32 7.42 -17.16
C VAL A 178 -9.55 6.52 -17.28
N SER A 179 -10.52 6.64 -16.38
CA SER A 179 -11.80 5.91 -16.45
C SER A 179 -12.58 6.25 -17.71
N ILE A 180 -12.60 7.55 -18.10
CA ILE A 180 -13.25 8.01 -19.34
C ILE A 180 -12.56 7.43 -20.57
N LEU A 181 -11.22 7.52 -20.66
CA LEU A 181 -10.44 7.02 -21.79
C LEU A 181 -10.55 5.51 -21.97
N ARG A 182 -10.75 4.77 -20.87
CA ARG A 182 -11.01 3.33 -20.93
C ARG A 182 -12.46 2.95 -21.24
N GLY A 183 -13.33 3.93 -21.42
CA GLY A 183 -14.74 3.71 -21.74
C GLY A 183 -15.55 3.11 -20.58
N GLU A 184 -15.04 3.18 -19.35
CA GLU A 184 -15.72 2.54 -18.21
C GLU A 184 -17.12 3.12 -17.96
N LEU A 185 -17.33 4.40 -18.27
CA LEU A 185 -18.63 5.06 -18.14
C LEU A 185 -19.66 4.59 -19.18
N ASN A 186 -19.22 4.16 -20.37
CA ASN A 186 -20.11 3.73 -21.45
C ASN A 186 -20.82 2.42 -21.14
N HIS A 187 -20.25 1.60 -20.27
CA HIS A 187 -20.80 0.31 -19.85
C HIS A 187 -21.35 0.33 -18.44
N LEU A 188 -21.35 1.50 -17.77
CA LEU A 188 -21.84 1.63 -16.40
C LEU A 188 -23.35 1.72 -16.38
N ASN A 189 -23.99 0.70 -15.87
CA ASN A 189 -25.40 0.74 -15.52
C ASN A 189 -25.53 0.80 -13.98
N ILE A 190 -25.79 1.98 -13.44
CA ILE A 190 -25.86 2.22 -12.00
C ILE A 190 -26.91 1.33 -11.33
N SER A 191 -28.02 1.04 -12.01
CA SER A 191 -29.09 0.19 -11.47
C SER A 191 -28.73 -1.29 -11.41
N SER A 192 -27.72 -1.73 -12.16
CA SER A 192 -27.21 -3.12 -12.13
C SER A 192 -26.09 -3.33 -11.09
N VAL A 193 -25.55 -2.26 -10.48
CA VAL A 193 -24.51 -2.38 -9.47
C VAL A 193 -25.09 -2.95 -8.18
N HIS A 194 -24.56 -4.09 -7.74
CA HIS A 194 -25.02 -4.73 -6.51
C HIS A 194 -24.80 -3.85 -5.27
N THR A 195 -25.76 -3.89 -4.33
CA THR A 195 -25.65 -3.19 -3.04
C THR A 195 -24.34 -3.50 -2.31
N GLY A 196 -23.84 -4.74 -2.41
CA GLY A 196 -22.56 -5.15 -1.85
C GLY A 196 -21.36 -4.34 -2.40
N SER A 197 -21.39 -3.95 -3.68
CA SER A 197 -20.34 -3.12 -4.29
C SER A 197 -20.33 -1.69 -3.72
N TRP A 198 -21.50 -1.13 -3.44
CA TRP A 198 -21.63 0.18 -2.78
C TRP A 198 -21.15 0.14 -1.32
N MET A 199 -21.49 -0.93 -0.59
CA MET A 199 -21.02 -1.14 0.77
C MET A 199 -19.51 -1.33 0.82
N ALA A 200 -18.93 -2.09 -0.12
CA ALA A 200 -17.49 -2.25 -0.26
C ALA A 200 -16.80 -0.91 -0.58
N LEU A 201 -17.38 -0.09 -1.47
CA LEU A 201 -16.85 1.25 -1.77
C LEU A 201 -16.90 2.15 -0.52
N LEU A 202 -18.00 2.15 0.23
CA LEU A 202 -18.11 2.91 1.48
C LEU A 202 -17.05 2.46 2.50
N TYR A 203 -16.88 1.15 2.68
CA TYR A 203 -15.83 0.59 3.52
C TYR A 203 -14.43 1.05 3.08
N LEU A 204 -14.13 1.00 1.78
CA LEU A 204 -12.86 1.45 1.24
C LEU A 204 -12.63 2.95 1.42
N ILE A 205 -13.67 3.79 1.34
CA ILE A 205 -13.59 5.22 1.60
C ILE A 205 -13.24 5.48 3.07
N LEU A 206 -14.02 4.91 4.00
CA LEU A 206 -13.89 5.21 5.43
C LEU A 206 -12.66 4.56 6.05
N PHE A 207 -12.51 3.24 5.87
CA PHE A 207 -11.45 2.47 6.53
C PHE A 207 -10.17 2.42 5.69
N GLY A 208 -10.27 2.09 4.40
CA GLY A 208 -9.09 1.95 3.54
C GLY A 208 -8.43 3.27 3.18
N SER A 209 -9.21 4.33 2.95
CA SER A 209 -8.68 5.63 2.54
C SER A 209 -8.55 6.58 3.72
N ILE A 210 -9.65 6.96 4.39
CA ILE A 210 -9.56 7.97 5.45
C ILE A 210 -8.77 7.43 6.65
N ALA A 211 -9.13 6.30 7.22
CA ALA A 211 -8.47 5.80 8.42
C ALA A 211 -7.07 5.23 8.13
N ALA A 212 -6.96 4.19 7.30
CA ALA A 212 -5.69 3.48 7.11
C ALA A 212 -4.64 4.32 6.39
N PHE A 213 -4.99 5.03 5.31
CA PHE A 213 -4.02 5.85 4.59
C PHE A 213 -3.60 7.09 5.37
N SER A 214 -4.50 7.72 6.16
CA SER A 214 -4.11 8.81 7.06
C SER A 214 -3.15 8.33 8.15
N ALA A 215 -3.40 7.16 8.73
CA ALA A 215 -2.50 6.53 9.69
C ALA A 215 -1.12 6.23 9.05
N TYR A 216 -1.10 5.75 7.82
CA TYR A 216 0.12 5.51 7.06
C TYR A 216 0.93 6.79 6.84
N VAL A 217 0.30 7.86 6.36
CA VAL A 217 0.97 9.16 6.13
C VAL A 217 1.49 9.74 7.44
N TRP A 218 0.73 9.63 8.52
CA TRP A 218 1.17 10.06 9.85
C TRP A 218 2.38 9.23 10.33
N LEU A 219 2.33 7.91 10.20
CA LEU A 219 3.44 7.03 10.57
C LEU A 219 4.73 7.37 9.81
N LEU A 220 4.63 7.68 8.52
CA LEU A 220 5.78 8.12 7.72
C LEU A 220 6.41 9.40 8.27
N GLN A 221 5.63 10.31 8.85
CA GLN A 221 6.17 11.53 9.46
C GLN A 221 6.93 11.25 10.75
N VAL A 222 6.40 10.37 11.62
CA VAL A 222 6.90 10.16 12.99
C VAL A 222 7.87 8.98 13.15
N ARG A 223 7.92 8.04 12.18
CA ARG A 223 8.76 6.84 12.26
C ARG A 223 9.71 6.73 11.07
N PRO A 224 10.87 6.04 11.22
CA PRO A 224 11.75 5.75 10.09
C PRO A 224 11.01 4.98 8.99
N ALA A 225 11.26 5.35 7.72
CA ALA A 225 10.57 4.75 6.57
C ALA A 225 10.74 3.23 6.50
N THR A 226 11.91 2.70 6.89
CA THR A 226 12.16 1.26 6.98
C THR A 226 11.36 0.54 8.05
N GLN A 227 10.95 1.21 9.13
CA GLN A 227 10.02 0.62 10.09
C GLN A 227 8.60 0.64 9.54
N VAL A 228 8.19 1.77 8.97
CA VAL A 228 6.84 1.87 8.38
C VAL A 228 6.67 0.84 7.28
N SER A 229 7.66 0.64 6.40
CA SER A 229 7.55 -0.31 5.28
C SER A 229 7.26 -1.76 5.69
N THR A 230 7.55 -2.15 6.95
CA THR A 230 7.28 -3.53 7.41
C THR A 230 5.78 -3.90 7.42
N TYR A 231 4.86 -2.92 7.31
CA TYR A 231 3.44 -3.22 7.16
C TYR A 231 3.16 -4.11 5.94
N ALA A 232 3.97 -3.98 4.88
CA ALA A 232 3.81 -4.79 3.67
C ALA A 232 4.02 -6.30 3.92
N TYR A 233 4.80 -6.65 4.94
CA TYR A 233 4.93 -8.04 5.39
C TYR A 233 3.77 -8.48 6.27
N VAL A 234 3.19 -7.56 7.03
CA VAL A 234 2.06 -7.87 7.95
C VAL A 234 0.76 -8.06 7.18
N ASN A 235 0.56 -7.35 6.06
CA ASN A 235 -0.68 -7.45 5.29
C ASN A 235 -1.06 -8.88 4.86
N PRO A 236 -0.15 -9.70 4.26
CA PRO A 236 -0.47 -11.09 3.94
C PRO A 236 -0.83 -11.94 5.17
N VAL A 237 -0.18 -11.67 6.31
CA VAL A 237 -0.47 -12.34 7.58
C VAL A 237 -1.90 -12.07 8.03
N ILE A 238 -2.31 -10.80 8.00
CA ILE A 238 -3.68 -10.39 8.35
C ILE A 238 -4.69 -11.00 7.36
N ALA A 239 -4.36 -11.04 6.06
CA ALA A 239 -5.22 -11.65 5.04
C ALA A 239 -5.49 -13.14 5.34
N VAL A 240 -4.46 -13.91 5.69
CA VAL A 240 -4.62 -15.34 6.07
C VAL A 240 -5.46 -15.47 7.34
N ILE A 241 -5.20 -14.67 8.38
CA ILE A 241 -5.98 -14.72 9.62
C ILE A 241 -7.46 -14.42 9.33
N LEU A 242 -7.76 -13.42 8.52
CA LEU A 242 -9.14 -13.09 8.16
C LEU A 242 -9.79 -14.19 7.32
N GLY A 243 -9.06 -14.84 6.40
CA GLY A 243 -9.52 -16.01 5.64
C GLY A 243 -9.93 -17.16 6.55
N VAL A 244 -9.10 -17.48 7.56
CA VAL A 244 -9.41 -18.53 8.55
C VAL A 244 -10.63 -18.15 9.39
N VAL A 245 -10.68 -16.94 9.94
CA VAL A 245 -11.71 -16.53 10.90
C VAL A 245 -13.08 -16.30 10.22
N PHE A 246 -13.11 -15.69 9.05
CA PHE A 246 -14.36 -15.26 8.40
C PHE A 246 -14.77 -16.15 7.22
N ALA A 247 -13.82 -16.76 6.51
CA ALA A 247 -14.10 -17.63 5.39
C ALA A 247 -14.01 -19.12 5.74
N GLY A 248 -13.59 -19.47 6.97
CA GLY A 248 -13.45 -20.87 7.40
C GLY A 248 -12.34 -21.62 6.67
N GLU A 249 -11.34 -20.92 6.14
CA GLU A 249 -10.21 -21.53 5.43
C GLU A 249 -9.32 -22.32 6.41
N SER A 250 -8.82 -23.47 5.98
CA SER A 250 -7.84 -24.24 6.74
C SER A 250 -6.44 -23.63 6.53
N ILE A 251 -5.70 -23.45 7.62
CA ILE A 251 -4.31 -23.01 7.54
C ILE A 251 -3.38 -24.20 7.33
N SER A 252 -2.51 -24.12 6.32
CA SER A 252 -1.53 -25.17 6.06
C SER A 252 -0.29 -24.99 6.96
N PHE A 253 0.53 -26.06 7.05
CA PHE A 253 1.80 -26.01 7.75
C PHE A 253 2.75 -24.95 7.19
N TRP A 254 2.80 -24.80 5.87
CA TRP A 254 3.64 -23.81 5.19
C TRP A 254 3.17 -22.39 5.46
N GLN A 255 1.86 -22.16 5.46
CA GLN A 255 1.27 -20.87 5.82
C GLN A 255 1.58 -20.48 7.26
N LEU A 256 1.44 -21.44 8.19
CA LEU A 256 1.76 -21.20 9.60
C LEU A 256 3.25 -20.87 9.79
N THR A 257 4.14 -21.61 9.13
CA THR A 257 5.58 -21.36 9.18
C THR A 257 5.93 -20.00 8.60
N GLY A 258 5.36 -19.64 7.44
CA GLY A 258 5.51 -18.34 6.81
C GLY A 258 5.07 -17.19 7.71
N LEU A 259 3.92 -17.35 8.38
CA LEU A 259 3.37 -16.37 9.32
C LEU A 259 4.35 -16.09 10.48
N PHE A 260 4.85 -17.12 11.16
CA PHE A 260 5.80 -16.94 12.26
C PHE A 260 7.13 -16.35 11.76
N THR A 261 7.59 -16.75 10.58
CA THR A 261 8.81 -16.20 9.95
C THR A 261 8.67 -14.69 9.69
N ILE A 262 7.51 -14.26 9.14
CA ILE A 262 7.20 -12.84 8.91
C ILE A 262 7.17 -12.07 10.22
N LEU A 263 6.42 -12.54 11.21
CA LEU A 263 6.30 -11.85 12.50
C LEU A 263 7.66 -11.73 13.20
N GLY A 264 8.48 -12.79 13.17
CA GLY A 264 9.84 -12.78 13.69
C GLY A 264 10.74 -11.75 12.97
N SER A 265 10.63 -11.62 11.65
CA SER A 265 11.39 -10.64 10.88
C SER A 265 11.00 -9.19 11.20
N VAL A 266 9.70 -8.92 11.30
CA VAL A 266 9.17 -7.59 11.69
C VAL A 266 9.65 -7.21 13.09
N LEU A 267 9.60 -8.17 14.02
CA LEU A 267 10.11 -7.99 15.38
C LEU A 267 11.62 -7.69 15.38
N LEU A 268 12.41 -8.43 14.60
CA LEU A 268 13.85 -8.25 14.46
C LEU A 268 14.20 -6.83 13.97
N ILE A 269 13.54 -6.34 12.91
CA ILE A 269 13.75 -5.00 12.36
C ILE A 269 13.41 -3.92 13.39
N ASN A 270 12.26 -4.06 14.06
CA ASN A 270 11.77 -3.04 14.99
C ASN A 270 12.58 -2.99 16.29
N LEU A 271 12.91 -4.14 16.90
CA LEU A 271 13.71 -4.19 18.12
C LEU A 271 15.14 -3.66 17.92
N ALA A 272 15.76 -3.94 16.79
CA ALA A 272 17.10 -3.42 16.48
C ALA A 272 17.13 -1.89 16.45
N LYS A 273 16.09 -1.25 15.90
CA LYS A 273 15.99 0.21 15.85
C LYS A 273 15.64 0.81 17.22
N TYR A 274 14.70 0.20 17.94
CA TYR A 274 14.34 0.64 19.29
C TYR A 274 15.53 0.64 20.26
N ARG A 275 16.32 -0.44 20.26
CA ARG A 275 17.56 -0.52 21.08
C ARG A 275 18.58 0.56 20.71
N LYS A 276 18.68 0.94 19.43
CA LYS A 276 19.58 2.01 19.00
C LYS A 276 19.10 3.37 19.48
N GLU A 277 17.79 3.65 19.38
CA GLU A 277 17.19 4.90 19.88
C GLU A 277 17.39 5.05 21.38
N GLN A 278 17.19 3.99 22.16
CA GLN A 278 17.44 4.00 23.60
C GLN A 278 18.91 4.28 23.94
N ARG A 279 19.86 3.65 23.24
CA ARG A 279 21.30 3.91 23.47
C ARG A 279 21.67 5.36 23.19
N LEU A 280 21.13 5.96 22.12
CA LEU A 280 21.38 7.37 21.79
C LEU A 280 20.76 8.33 22.83
N ALA A 281 19.60 8.01 23.36
CA ALA A 281 18.97 8.78 24.42
C ALA A 281 19.79 8.76 25.72
N LEU A 282 20.35 7.60 26.08
CA LEU A 282 21.20 7.45 27.28
C LEU A 282 22.58 8.13 27.14
N VAL A 283 23.08 8.35 25.93
CA VAL A 283 24.37 9.04 25.71
C VAL A 283 24.19 10.55 25.73
N ASN A 284 22.97 11.06 25.45
CA ASN A 284 22.65 12.47 25.39
C ASN A 284 21.99 13.01 26.70
N SER A 285 21.75 12.13 27.67
CA SER A 285 21.30 12.46 29.05
C SER A 285 22.49 12.55 30.01
#